data_28bb2fc6b4b779fd3d101a71e2e22c5b
#
_entry.id   28bb2fc6b4b779fd3d101a71e2e22c5b
#
_cell.length_a   1.000
_cell.length_b   1.000
_cell.length_c   1.000
_cell.angle_alpha   90.00
_cell.angle_beta   90.00
_cell.angle_gamma   90.00
#
_symmetry.space_group_name_H-M   'P 1'
#
loop_
_entity.id
_entity.type
_entity.pdbx_description
1 polymer ?
#
loop_
_entity_poly.entity_id
_entity_poly.type
_entity_poly.pdbx_seq_one_letter_code
_entity_poly.pdbx_strand_id
1 'polypeptide(L)'
;MADCNSCPSKGNCNSQSNCSIENNPNNKFGKIIGVMSGKGGVGKSTVTALLANKLNKMGYKVGILDSDITGPSIPRLMGVKNVKAYSDGSYIYPVENSNNIKVMSINLMIDDENEPVVWRGPLLGGVVKQFYTDVLWEELDYLLIDMPPGTGDVALTVMQSIPISGIVMVSVPQDLVSMIVSKAVNMAKKMNINVLGVIENMSYIQCPDCSKKIKLFEGESTEKFLDDLDLELLGELPMTKEIIDITHNGVTEI
;
A
#
# COMPACT_ATOMS: atom_id res chain seq x y z
N MET A 1 -11.23 3.74 -21.41
CA MET A 1 -12.28 2.78 -21.79
C MET A 1 -11.60 1.65 -22.51
N ALA A 2 -11.49 0.48 -21.89
CA ALA A 2 -10.94 -0.69 -22.57
C ALA A 2 -11.94 -1.09 -23.67
N ASP A 3 -11.44 -1.25 -24.88
CA ASP A 3 -12.25 -1.60 -26.03
C ASP A 3 -12.71 -3.07 -25.89
N CYS A 4 -14.00 -3.28 -25.61
CA CYS A 4 -14.59 -4.60 -25.46
C CYS A 4 -14.47 -5.47 -26.74
N ASN A 5 -13.93 -4.94 -27.82
CA ASN A 5 -13.73 -5.65 -29.07
C ASN A 5 -12.52 -6.60 -29.08
N SER A 6 -11.59 -6.45 -28.13
CA SER A 6 -10.37 -7.29 -28.02
C SER A 6 -10.43 -8.29 -26.84
N CYS A 7 -11.56 -8.42 -26.15
CA CYS A 7 -11.72 -9.32 -25.00
C CYS A 7 -11.94 -10.78 -25.46
N PRO A 8 -11.17 -11.77 -24.96
CA PRO A 8 -11.37 -13.19 -25.26
C PRO A 8 -12.74 -13.75 -24.85
N SER A 9 -13.42 -13.11 -23.91
CA SER A 9 -14.75 -13.50 -23.38
C SER A 9 -15.91 -12.84 -24.12
N LYS A 10 -15.74 -12.45 -25.38
CA LYS A 10 -16.77 -11.85 -26.22
C LYS A 10 -17.97 -12.78 -26.39
N GLY A 11 -18.98 -12.61 -25.57
CA GLY A 11 -20.25 -13.36 -25.66
C GLY A 11 -20.91 -13.72 -24.33
N ASN A 12 -20.18 -13.69 -23.20
CA ASN A 12 -20.73 -14.05 -21.88
C ASN A 12 -20.57 -12.95 -20.81
N CYS A 13 -20.20 -11.74 -21.20
CA CYS A 13 -20.02 -10.63 -20.25
C CYS A 13 -21.39 -9.98 -19.95
N ASN A 14 -22.00 -10.34 -18.83
CA ASN A 14 -23.28 -9.80 -18.40
C ASN A 14 -23.14 -8.54 -17.52
N SER A 15 -21.92 -7.97 -17.40
CA SER A 15 -21.68 -6.73 -16.66
C SER A 15 -20.47 -5.97 -17.23
N GLN A 16 -20.69 -4.72 -17.62
CA GLN A 16 -19.66 -3.76 -18.06
C GLN A 16 -18.73 -3.28 -16.93
N SER A 17 -18.74 -3.89 -15.76
CA SER A 17 -17.94 -3.54 -14.59
C SER A 17 -17.10 -4.73 -14.15
N ASN A 18 -15.80 -4.58 -14.23
CA ASN A 18 -14.72 -5.44 -13.75
C ASN A 18 -14.14 -6.41 -14.80
N CYS A 19 -13.38 -5.88 -15.77
CA CYS A 19 -12.25 -6.62 -16.32
C CYS A 19 -11.10 -6.58 -15.30
N SER A 20 -11.23 -7.29 -14.19
CA SER A 20 -10.08 -7.58 -13.33
C SER A 20 -9.09 -8.42 -14.11
N ILE A 21 -7.80 -8.12 -13.95
CA ILE A 21 -6.74 -8.92 -14.56
C ILE A 21 -6.84 -10.34 -14.00
N GLU A 22 -6.73 -11.34 -14.87
CA GLU A 22 -6.62 -12.72 -14.43
C GLU A 22 -5.36 -12.86 -13.58
N ASN A 23 -5.54 -13.36 -12.37
CA ASN A 23 -4.44 -13.64 -11.46
C ASN A 23 -3.65 -14.86 -11.96
N ASN A 24 -2.37 -14.95 -11.57
CA ASN A 24 -1.60 -16.18 -11.72
C ASN A 24 -2.35 -17.35 -11.03
N PRO A 25 -2.60 -18.47 -11.74
CA PRO A 25 -3.36 -19.59 -11.16
C PRO A 25 -2.71 -20.20 -9.92
N ASN A 26 -1.40 -19.97 -9.72
CA ASN A 26 -0.66 -20.43 -8.55
C ASN A 26 -0.76 -19.47 -7.36
N ASN A 27 -1.37 -18.29 -7.54
CA ASN A 27 -1.54 -17.30 -6.48
C ASN A 27 -2.96 -17.36 -5.91
N LYS A 28 -3.05 -17.36 -4.58
CA LYS A 28 -4.31 -17.31 -3.85
C LYS A 28 -4.23 -16.27 -2.75
N PHE A 29 -5.10 -15.28 -2.79
CA PHE A 29 -5.15 -14.20 -1.82
C PHE A 29 -6.43 -14.27 -0.99
N GLY A 30 -6.30 -14.22 0.34
CA GLY A 30 -7.45 -14.06 1.24
C GLY A 30 -8.04 -12.66 1.15
N LYS A 31 -7.23 -11.64 1.40
CA LYS A 31 -7.61 -10.22 1.28
C LYS A 31 -6.48 -9.44 0.61
N ILE A 32 -6.85 -8.51 -0.26
CA ILE A 32 -5.92 -7.56 -0.88
C ILE A 32 -6.28 -6.17 -0.34
N ILE A 33 -5.37 -5.55 0.39
CA ILE A 33 -5.60 -4.26 1.08
C ILE A 33 -4.68 -3.19 0.49
N GLY A 34 -5.25 -2.15 -0.07
CA GLY A 34 -4.50 -0.95 -0.49
C GLY A 34 -4.18 -0.06 0.71
N VAL A 35 -2.95 0.39 0.84
CA VAL A 35 -2.56 1.44 1.79
C VAL A 35 -2.29 2.71 1.00
N MET A 36 -3.07 3.74 1.26
CA MET A 36 -3.11 4.96 0.45
C MET A 36 -2.94 6.21 1.31
N SER A 37 -2.42 7.27 0.72
CA SER A 37 -2.34 8.58 1.37
C SER A 37 -2.70 9.71 0.40
N GLY A 38 -3.20 10.81 0.93
CA GLY A 38 -3.53 11.99 0.12
C GLY A 38 -2.30 12.69 -0.45
N LYS A 39 -1.17 12.69 0.27
CA LYS A 39 0.11 13.29 -0.15
C LYS A 39 1.30 12.42 0.27
N GLY A 40 2.49 12.72 -0.28
CA GLY A 40 3.75 12.11 0.13
C GLY A 40 4.23 12.59 1.51
N GLY A 41 5.09 11.78 2.16
CA GLY A 41 5.73 12.16 3.42
C GLY A 41 4.90 11.95 4.69
N VAL A 42 3.70 11.37 4.61
CA VAL A 42 2.86 11.07 5.79
C VAL A 42 3.21 9.75 6.48
N GLY A 43 4.23 9.03 5.99
CA GLY A 43 4.64 7.74 6.54
C GLY A 43 3.79 6.54 6.08
N LYS A 44 3.13 6.63 4.93
CA LYS A 44 2.32 5.55 4.33
C LYS A 44 3.05 4.21 4.32
N SER A 45 4.24 4.17 3.74
CA SER A 45 5.03 2.92 3.62
C SER A 45 5.48 2.37 4.98
N THR A 46 5.77 3.26 5.95
CA THR A 46 6.04 2.86 7.34
C THR A 46 4.82 2.18 7.96
N VAL A 47 3.63 2.76 7.77
CA VAL A 47 2.37 2.16 8.22
C VAL A 47 2.12 0.83 7.53
N THR A 48 2.38 0.72 6.22
CA THR A 48 2.28 -0.55 5.47
C THR A 48 3.17 -1.63 6.08
N ALA A 49 4.43 -1.30 6.37
CA ALA A 49 5.39 -2.23 6.99
C ALA A 49 4.95 -2.64 8.40
N LEU A 50 4.46 -1.69 9.22
CA LEU A 50 3.94 -1.98 10.56
C LEU A 50 2.70 -2.89 10.52
N LEU A 51 1.76 -2.63 9.61
CA LEU A 51 0.58 -3.49 9.40
C LEU A 51 0.99 -4.91 8.99
N ALA A 52 1.94 -5.05 8.04
CA ALA A 52 2.43 -6.35 7.61
C ALA A 52 3.03 -7.14 8.76
N ASN A 53 3.88 -6.51 9.58
CA ASN A 53 4.47 -7.16 10.74
C ASN A 53 3.42 -7.52 11.80
N LYS A 54 2.44 -6.64 12.03
CA LYS A 54 1.36 -6.93 12.97
C LYS A 54 0.54 -8.12 12.55
N LEU A 55 0.14 -8.19 11.27
CA LEU A 55 -0.59 -9.34 10.72
C LEU A 55 0.23 -10.63 10.77
N ASN A 56 1.52 -10.54 10.42
CA ASN A 56 2.42 -11.68 10.49
C ASN A 56 2.59 -12.22 11.93
N LYS A 57 2.75 -11.32 12.92
CA LYS A 57 2.78 -11.70 14.35
C LYS A 57 1.48 -12.35 14.84
N MET A 58 0.36 -12.10 14.18
CA MET A 58 -0.93 -12.76 14.43
C MET A 58 -1.03 -14.14 13.75
N GLY A 59 0.02 -14.56 13.02
CA GLY A 59 0.11 -15.86 12.36
C GLY A 59 -0.37 -15.89 10.91
N TYR A 60 -0.68 -14.73 10.30
CA TYR A 60 -1.09 -14.65 8.90
C TYR A 60 0.11 -14.67 7.96
N LYS A 61 -0.07 -15.27 6.78
CA LYS A 61 0.85 -15.20 5.65
C LYS A 61 0.64 -13.87 4.94
N VAL A 62 1.68 -13.03 4.90
CA VAL A 62 1.59 -11.65 4.40
C VAL A 62 2.55 -11.40 3.27
N GLY A 63 2.08 -10.71 2.23
CA GLY A 63 2.91 -10.13 1.17
C GLY A 63 2.76 -8.61 1.11
N ILE A 64 3.78 -7.91 0.63
CA ILE A 64 3.77 -6.48 0.34
C ILE A 64 4.16 -6.26 -1.12
N LEU A 65 3.28 -5.64 -1.88
CA LEU A 65 3.54 -5.13 -3.21
C LEU A 65 3.75 -3.62 -3.13
N ASP A 66 4.98 -3.17 -3.39
CA ASP A 66 5.34 -1.75 -3.46
C ASP A 66 4.99 -1.22 -4.86
N SER A 67 3.95 -0.41 -4.95
CA SER A 67 3.52 0.23 -6.20
C SER A 67 3.92 1.70 -6.30
N ASP A 68 4.66 2.23 -5.30
CA ASP A 68 5.26 3.57 -5.36
C ASP A 68 6.63 3.52 -6.07
N ILE A 69 6.60 3.25 -7.37
CA ILE A 69 7.80 3.00 -8.19
C ILE A 69 8.73 4.21 -8.23
N THR A 70 8.21 5.41 -8.03
CA THR A 70 9.00 6.66 -8.06
C THR A 70 9.75 6.94 -6.77
N GLY A 71 9.33 6.34 -5.66
CA GLY A 71 9.94 6.50 -4.34
C GLY A 71 9.86 5.23 -3.52
N PRO A 72 10.30 4.07 -4.06
CA PRO A 72 10.12 2.79 -3.41
C PRO A 72 10.91 2.72 -2.10
N SER A 73 10.20 2.51 -1.00
CA SER A 73 10.78 2.50 0.35
C SER A 73 10.60 1.18 1.10
N ILE A 74 9.69 0.33 0.64
CA ILE A 74 9.35 -0.94 1.29
C ILE A 74 10.55 -1.88 1.45
N PRO A 75 11.45 -2.09 0.46
CA PRO A 75 12.62 -2.96 0.65
C PRO A 75 13.51 -2.56 1.82
N ARG A 76 13.71 -1.24 2.01
CA ARG A 76 14.49 -0.70 3.13
C ARG A 76 13.77 -0.92 4.45
N LEU A 77 12.48 -0.60 4.52
CA LEU A 77 11.64 -0.78 5.72
C LEU A 77 11.53 -2.25 6.15
N MET A 78 11.54 -3.18 5.19
CA MET A 78 11.44 -4.61 5.46
C MET A 78 12.79 -5.30 5.63
N GLY A 79 13.91 -4.56 5.58
CA GLY A 79 15.26 -5.08 5.81
C GLY A 79 15.82 -5.88 4.64
N VAL A 80 15.26 -5.77 3.44
CA VAL A 80 15.64 -6.57 2.25
C VAL A 80 16.27 -5.74 1.13
N LYS A 81 16.72 -4.51 1.39
CA LYS A 81 17.24 -3.57 0.38
C LYS A 81 18.43 -4.11 -0.45
N ASN A 82 19.22 -5.02 0.11
CA ASN A 82 20.41 -5.55 -0.55
C ASN A 82 20.15 -6.92 -1.22
N VAL A 83 18.91 -7.39 -1.22
CA VAL A 83 18.52 -8.66 -1.84
C VAL A 83 17.87 -8.37 -3.18
N LYS A 84 18.09 -9.22 -4.18
CA LYS A 84 17.46 -9.10 -5.50
C LYS A 84 16.38 -10.15 -5.67
N ALA A 85 15.30 -9.75 -6.31
CA ALA A 85 14.29 -10.68 -6.77
C ALA A 85 14.86 -11.54 -7.91
N TYR A 86 14.51 -12.80 -7.94
CA TYR A 86 14.96 -13.75 -8.95
C TYR A 86 13.84 -14.08 -9.92
N SER A 87 14.17 -14.34 -11.18
CA SER A 87 13.22 -14.86 -12.17
C SER A 87 13.81 -16.08 -12.87
N ASP A 88 13.01 -17.11 -13.04
CA ASP A 88 13.36 -18.32 -13.82
C ASP A 88 12.88 -18.22 -15.29
N GLY A 89 12.34 -17.08 -15.69
CA GLY A 89 11.75 -16.83 -17.00
C GLY A 89 10.27 -17.17 -17.10
N SER A 90 9.72 -17.93 -16.14
CA SER A 90 8.28 -18.23 -16.05
C SER A 90 7.61 -17.38 -14.96
N TYR A 91 8.29 -17.22 -13.84
CA TYR A 91 7.82 -16.46 -12.68
C TYR A 91 8.90 -15.55 -12.13
N ILE A 92 8.47 -14.52 -11.42
CA ILE A 92 9.31 -13.69 -10.55
C ILE A 92 9.09 -14.16 -9.12
N TYR A 93 10.18 -14.45 -8.42
CA TYR A 93 10.12 -14.85 -7.01
C TYR A 93 10.27 -13.63 -6.13
N PRO A 94 9.31 -13.35 -5.23
CA PRO A 94 9.41 -12.23 -4.29
C PRO A 94 10.52 -12.51 -3.27
N VAL A 95 11.07 -11.43 -2.71
CA VAL A 95 12.06 -11.56 -1.64
C VAL A 95 11.33 -11.76 -0.31
N GLU A 96 11.79 -12.71 0.49
CA GLU A 96 11.28 -12.91 1.85
C GLU A 96 12.20 -12.26 2.88
N ASN A 97 11.61 -11.55 3.84
CA ASN A 97 12.37 -11.03 4.97
C ASN A 97 12.55 -12.10 6.07
N SER A 98 13.25 -11.74 7.17
CA SER A 98 13.50 -12.64 8.31
C SER A 98 12.22 -13.19 8.99
N ASN A 99 11.09 -12.54 8.79
CA ASN A 99 9.79 -12.92 9.33
C ASN A 99 8.90 -13.67 8.30
N ASN A 100 9.47 -14.10 7.16
CA ASN A 100 8.76 -14.77 6.06
C ASN A 100 7.66 -13.90 5.44
N ILE A 101 7.80 -12.57 5.49
CA ILE A 101 6.93 -11.65 4.75
C ILE A 101 7.49 -11.52 3.33
N LYS A 102 6.66 -11.81 2.32
CA LYS A 102 7.02 -11.68 0.92
C LYS A 102 6.98 -10.21 0.49
N VAL A 103 8.02 -9.75 -0.19
CA VAL A 103 8.16 -8.36 -0.64
C VAL A 103 8.47 -8.32 -2.12
N MET A 104 7.75 -7.48 -2.86
CA MET A 104 8.05 -7.16 -4.24
C MET A 104 8.03 -5.66 -4.46
N SER A 105 9.11 -5.15 -5.05
CA SER A 105 9.32 -3.74 -5.39
C SER A 105 10.25 -3.64 -6.59
N ILE A 106 10.18 -2.56 -7.34
CA ILE A 106 11.06 -2.31 -8.48
C ILE A 106 12.54 -2.27 -8.05
N ASN A 107 12.86 -1.77 -6.86
CA ASN A 107 14.22 -1.71 -6.33
C ASN A 107 14.86 -3.08 -6.09
N LEU A 108 14.06 -4.14 -6.04
CA LEU A 108 14.57 -5.51 -5.95
C LEU A 108 14.97 -6.09 -7.31
N MET A 109 14.65 -5.38 -8.42
CA MET A 109 14.94 -5.81 -9.79
C MET A 109 16.01 -4.97 -10.48
N ILE A 110 16.21 -3.71 -10.07
CA ILE A 110 17.23 -2.80 -10.63
C ILE A 110 18.55 -2.94 -9.89
N ASP A 111 19.67 -2.74 -10.59
CA ASP A 111 21.01 -2.95 -10.00
C ASP A 111 21.39 -1.86 -8.99
N ASP A 112 21.09 -0.61 -9.26
CA ASP A 112 21.33 0.52 -8.36
C ASP A 112 20.01 1.16 -7.90
N GLU A 113 19.75 1.14 -6.60
CA GLU A 113 18.54 1.75 -6.01
C GLU A 113 18.48 3.27 -6.19
N ASN A 114 19.61 3.92 -6.48
CA ASN A 114 19.72 5.36 -6.72
C ASN A 114 19.49 5.72 -8.19
N GLU A 115 19.41 4.75 -9.09
CA GLU A 115 19.14 4.99 -10.48
C GLU A 115 17.67 5.40 -10.66
N PRO A 116 17.39 6.62 -11.18
CA PRO A 116 16.02 7.09 -11.30
C PRO A 116 15.26 6.28 -12.35
N VAL A 117 14.12 5.73 -11.97
CA VAL A 117 13.19 5.08 -12.90
C VAL A 117 12.44 6.16 -13.67
N VAL A 118 12.91 6.51 -14.87
CA VAL A 118 12.32 7.55 -15.73
C VAL A 118 11.26 6.95 -16.65
N TRP A 119 10.18 6.40 -16.08
CA TRP A 119 9.08 5.83 -16.85
C TRP A 119 7.83 6.70 -16.76
N ARG A 120 7.03 6.69 -17.83
CA ARG A 120 5.75 7.42 -17.85
C ARG A 120 4.64 6.58 -17.22
N GLY A 121 3.59 7.24 -16.72
CA GLY A 121 2.47 6.62 -15.99
C GLY A 121 1.93 5.30 -16.54
N PRO A 122 1.66 5.15 -17.85
CA PRO A 122 1.19 3.88 -18.42
C PRO A 122 2.17 2.71 -18.27
N LEU A 123 3.49 2.97 -18.35
CA LEU A 123 4.52 1.94 -18.12
C LEU A 123 4.57 1.54 -16.65
N LEU A 124 4.48 2.51 -15.75
CA LEU A 124 4.45 2.26 -14.30
C LEU A 124 3.26 1.38 -13.91
N GLY A 125 2.06 1.71 -14.43
CA GLY A 125 0.88 0.88 -14.24
C GLY A 125 1.02 -0.55 -14.78
N GLY A 126 1.73 -0.71 -15.91
CA GLY A 126 2.06 -2.01 -16.49
C GLY A 126 2.94 -2.86 -15.56
N VAL A 127 3.97 -2.26 -14.96
CA VAL A 127 4.87 -2.95 -14.03
C VAL A 127 4.14 -3.40 -12.76
N VAL A 128 3.28 -2.55 -12.19
CA VAL A 128 2.49 -2.94 -11.02
C VAL A 128 1.57 -4.12 -11.34
N LYS A 129 1.00 -4.14 -12.55
CA LYS A 129 0.21 -5.29 -13.04
C LYS A 129 1.06 -6.55 -13.11
N GLN A 130 2.26 -6.47 -13.71
CA GLN A 130 3.20 -7.59 -13.79
C GLN A 130 3.59 -8.09 -12.38
N PHE A 131 3.82 -7.21 -11.42
CA PHE A 131 4.10 -7.61 -10.04
C PHE A 131 2.92 -8.33 -9.39
N TYR A 132 1.71 -8.04 -9.79
CA TYR A 132 0.54 -8.78 -9.33
C TYR A 132 0.39 -10.14 -10.04
N THR A 133 0.62 -10.21 -11.38
CA THR A 133 0.37 -11.40 -12.19
C THR A 133 1.55 -12.36 -12.29
N ASP A 134 2.78 -11.85 -12.45
CA ASP A 134 3.95 -12.66 -12.81
C ASP A 134 4.78 -13.06 -11.59
N VAL A 135 4.58 -12.38 -10.45
CA VAL A 135 5.21 -12.75 -9.18
C VAL A 135 4.51 -13.97 -8.59
N LEU A 136 5.30 -14.96 -8.15
CA LEU A 136 4.79 -16.15 -7.48
C LEU A 136 4.56 -15.86 -5.99
N TRP A 137 3.40 -15.31 -5.68
CA TRP A 137 2.99 -15.00 -4.32
C TRP A 137 2.57 -16.24 -3.52
N GLU A 138 2.15 -17.31 -4.25
CA GLU A 138 1.54 -18.52 -3.66
C GLU A 138 0.29 -18.21 -2.83
N GLU A 139 0.12 -18.87 -1.68
CA GLU A 139 -1.02 -18.63 -0.80
C GLU A 139 -0.67 -17.59 0.27
N LEU A 140 -1.39 -16.45 0.22
CA LEU A 140 -1.30 -15.38 1.20
C LEU A 140 -2.67 -15.11 1.81
N ASP A 141 -2.71 -14.90 3.15
CA ASP A 141 -3.90 -14.41 3.83
C ASP A 141 -4.14 -12.93 3.49
N TYR A 142 -3.04 -12.14 3.44
CA TYR A 142 -3.08 -10.72 3.12
C TYR A 142 -1.99 -10.35 2.12
N LEU A 143 -2.40 -9.63 1.06
CA LEU A 143 -1.49 -8.87 0.21
C LEU A 143 -1.73 -7.38 0.49
N LEU A 144 -0.73 -6.69 1.04
CA LEU A 144 -0.75 -5.25 1.22
C LEU A 144 -0.15 -4.57 -0.01
N ILE A 145 -0.84 -3.59 -0.56
CA ILE A 145 -0.34 -2.79 -1.68
C ILE A 145 0.02 -1.41 -1.15
N ASP A 146 1.31 -1.09 -1.10
CA ASP A 146 1.79 0.25 -0.79
C ASP A 146 1.60 1.13 -2.01
N MET A 147 0.54 1.94 -2.02
CA MET A 147 0.10 2.71 -3.19
C MET A 147 0.93 4.01 -3.34
N PRO A 148 1.11 4.54 -4.55
CA PRO A 148 1.69 5.86 -4.70
C PRO A 148 0.82 6.92 -4.01
N PRO A 149 1.41 8.05 -3.54
CA PRO A 149 0.65 9.11 -2.88
C PRO A 149 -0.30 9.83 -3.86
N GLY A 150 -1.42 10.30 -3.34
CA GLY A 150 -2.39 11.08 -4.09
C GLY A 150 -3.31 10.24 -4.98
N THR A 151 -3.87 10.88 -5.99
CA THR A 151 -4.91 10.34 -6.89
C THR A 151 -4.43 10.24 -8.34
N GLY A 152 -3.12 9.98 -8.53
CA GLY A 152 -2.49 9.91 -9.85
C GLY A 152 -2.82 8.63 -10.63
N ASP A 153 -2.32 8.58 -11.88
CA ASP A 153 -2.63 7.50 -12.83
C ASP A 153 -2.25 6.10 -12.34
N VAL A 154 -1.15 5.97 -11.60
CA VAL A 154 -0.71 4.67 -11.07
C VAL A 154 -1.69 4.16 -10.00
N ALA A 155 -2.10 5.04 -9.05
CA ALA A 155 -3.09 4.69 -8.05
C ALA A 155 -4.42 4.26 -8.70
N LEU A 156 -4.86 5.01 -9.71
CA LEU A 156 -6.05 4.67 -10.48
C LEU A 156 -5.92 3.32 -11.20
N THR A 157 -4.76 3.06 -11.82
CA THR A 157 -4.49 1.79 -12.51
C THR A 157 -4.51 0.61 -11.54
N VAL A 158 -3.92 0.75 -10.35
CA VAL A 158 -3.95 -0.26 -9.28
C VAL A 158 -5.40 -0.58 -8.90
N MET A 159 -6.21 0.45 -8.60
CA MET A 159 -7.61 0.30 -8.22
C MET A 159 -8.48 -0.32 -9.32
N GLN A 160 -8.16 -0.08 -10.58
CA GLN A 160 -8.93 -0.62 -11.72
C GLN A 160 -8.53 -2.05 -12.08
N SER A 161 -7.30 -2.43 -11.79
CA SER A 161 -6.71 -3.66 -12.30
C SER A 161 -6.63 -4.77 -11.27
N ILE A 162 -6.41 -4.43 -10.00
CA ILE A 162 -6.25 -5.39 -8.92
C ILE A 162 -7.55 -5.45 -8.11
N PRO A 163 -8.06 -6.63 -7.76
CA PRO A 163 -9.31 -6.79 -6.99
C PRO A 163 -9.10 -6.44 -5.51
N ILE A 164 -8.93 -5.15 -5.22
CA ILE A 164 -8.70 -4.64 -3.87
C ILE A 164 -9.94 -4.86 -3.02
N SER A 165 -9.78 -5.54 -1.87
CA SER A 165 -10.85 -5.82 -0.90
C SER A 165 -11.23 -4.61 -0.06
N GLY A 166 -10.30 -3.68 0.13
CA GLY A 166 -10.50 -2.44 0.88
C GLY A 166 -9.25 -1.58 0.93
N ILE A 167 -9.41 -0.32 1.31
CA ILE A 167 -8.31 0.65 1.42
C ILE A 167 -8.20 1.15 2.85
N VAL A 168 -6.98 1.18 3.37
CA VAL A 168 -6.60 1.90 4.59
C VAL A 168 -6.00 3.23 4.17
N MET A 169 -6.56 4.33 4.67
CA MET A 169 -6.02 5.67 4.46
C MET A 169 -5.01 5.99 5.55
N VAL A 170 -3.85 6.56 5.14
CA VAL A 170 -2.85 7.07 6.07
C VAL A 170 -2.78 8.58 5.94
N SER A 171 -2.88 9.27 7.05
CA SER A 171 -2.80 10.73 7.11
C SER A 171 -2.04 11.17 8.36
N VAL A 172 -1.72 12.46 8.44
CA VAL A 172 -1.19 13.13 9.61
C VAL A 172 -2.21 14.16 10.09
N PRO A 173 -2.19 14.61 11.37
CA PRO A 173 -3.21 15.50 11.92
C PRO A 173 -3.50 16.75 11.09
N GLN A 174 -2.44 17.34 10.50
CA GLN A 174 -2.53 18.55 9.67
C GLN A 174 -3.31 18.35 8.37
N ASP A 175 -3.36 17.12 7.86
CA ASP A 175 -3.91 16.80 6.56
C ASP A 175 -5.24 16.08 6.64
N LEU A 176 -5.60 15.57 7.80
CA LEU A 176 -6.83 14.80 7.98
C LEU A 176 -8.05 15.60 7.55
N VAL A 177 -8.08 16.89 7.83
CA VAL A 177 -9.17 17.81 7.44
C VAL A 177 -8.96 18.37 6.03
N SER A 178 -8.03 17.80 5.23
CA SER A 178 -7.70 18.37 3.94
C SER A 178 -8.56 17.82 2.81
N MET A 179 -8.80 18.70 1.83
CA MET A 179 -9.46 18.34 0.56
C MET A 179 -8.77 17.15 -0.15
N ILE A 180 -7.48 16.91 0.12
CA ILE A 180 -6.69 15.86 -0.53
C ILE A 180 -7.12 14.48 -0.04
N VAL A 181 -7.34 14.32 1.28
CA VAL A 181 -7.87 13.06 1.85
C VAL A 181 -9.28 12.80 1.31
N SER A 182 -10.15 13.81 1.31
CA SER A 182 -11.50 13.69 0.75
C SER A 182 -11.48 13.27 -0.73
N LYS A 183 -10.56 13.80 -1.54
CA LYS A 183 -10.40 13.39 -2.95
C LYS A 183 -10.00 11.93 -3.09
N ALA A 184 -9.05 11.45 -2.26
CA ALA A 184 -8.60 10.07 -2.29
C ALA A 184 -9.72 9.10 -1.88
N VAL A 185 -10.45 9.42 -0.82
CA VAL A 185 -11.64 8.65 -0.38
C VAL A 185 -12.71 8.62 -1.46
N ASN A 186 -13.04 9.77 -2.06
CA ASN A 186 -14.02 9.86 -3.13
C ASN A 186 -13.59 9.08 -4.38
N MET A 187 -12.29 9.02 -4.67
CA MET A 187 -11.78 8.20 -5.77
C MET A 187 -12.01 6.71 -5.49
N ALA A 188 -11.70 6.23 -4.28
CA ALA A 188 -11.96 4.85 -3.88
C ALA A 188 -13.46 4.51 -3.97
N LYS A 189 -14.32 5.39 -3.43
CA LYS A 189 -15.80 5.23 -3.51
C LYS A 189 -16.29 5.17 -4.97
N LYS A 190 -15.74 5.98 -5.88
CA LYS A 190 -16.08 5.94 -7.33
C LYS A 190 -15.63 4.65 -8.00
N MET A 191 -14.60 3.99 -7.49
CA MET A 191 -14.14 2.68 -7.97
C MET A 191 -14.88 1.52 -7.28
N ASN A 192 -15.90 1.78 -6.46
CA ASN A 192 -16.62 0.81 -5.64
C ASN A 192 -15.70 0.01 -4.70
N ILE A 193 -14.60 0.63 -4.23
CA ILE A 193 -13.69 0.04 -3.25
C ILE A 193 -14.03 0.63 -1.88
N ASN A 194 -14.25 -0.25 -0.91
CA ASN A 194 -14.53 0.17 0.46
C ASN A 194 -13.29 0.80 1.11
N VAL A 195 -13.46 1.95 1.76
CA VAL A 195 -12.44 2.54 2.63
C VAL A 195 -12.68 2.01 4.03
N LEU A 196 -11.73 1.21 4.52
CA LEU A 196 -11.83 0.53 5.82
C LEU A 196 -11.74 1.50 6.99
N GLY A 197 -11.05 2.62 6.79
CA GLY A 197 -10.87 3.68 7.76
C GLY A 197 -9.52 4.38 7.59
N VAL A 198 -9.18 5.20 8.58
CA VAL A 198 -7.99 6.06 8.58
C VAL A 198 -7.04 5.67 9.71
N ILE A 199 -5.75 5.64 9.43
CA ILE A 199 -4.68 5.61 10.44
C ILE A 199 -4.05 7.00 10.47
N GLU A 200 -4.12 7.64 11.63
CA GLU A 200 -3.47 8.92 11.88
C GLU A 200 -2.04 8.69 12.35
N ASN A 201 -1.07 8.90 11.47
CA ASN A 201 0.35 8.80 11.79
C ASN A 201 0.87 10.12 12.35
N MET A 202 1.91 10.06 13.17
CA MET A 202 2.49 11.24 13.85
C MET A 202 1.43 12.03 14.66
N SER A 203 0.46 11.34 15.23
CA SER A 203 -0.70 11.93 15.89
C SER A 203 -0.33 12.67 17.16
N TYR A 204 0.66 12.16 17.90
CA TYR A 204 1.10 12.72 19.17
C TYR A 204 2.56 12.40 19.49
N ILE A 205 3.13 13.16 20.39
CA ILE A 205 4.41 12.84 21.06
C ILE A 205 4.09 12.29 22.43
N GLN A 206 4.75 11.22 22.84
CA GLN A 206 4.66 10.70 24.20
C GLN A 206 5.77 11.30 25.05
N CYS A 207 5.39 11.96 26.16
CA CYS A 207 6.37 12.50 27.10
C CYS A 207 7.21 11.35 27.69
N PRO A 208 8.55 11.39 27.63
CA PRO A 208 9.39 10.31 28.13
C PRO A 208 9.32 10.17 29.67
N ASP A 209 9.00 11.25 30.40
CA ASP A 209 9.00 11.25 31.85
C ASP A 209 7.67 10.79 32.46
N CYS A 210 6.54 11.16 31.87
CA CYS A 210 5.22 10.90 32.44
C CYS A 210 4.25 10.17 31.51
N SER A 211 4.70 9.76 30.33
CA SER A 211 3.90 9.05 29.32
C SER A 211 2.65 9.81 28.83
N LYS A 212 2.50 11.11 29.19
CA LYS A 212 1.40 11.94 28.72
C LYS A 212 1.47 12.10 27.19
N LYS A 213 0.34 11.91 26.52
CA LYS A 213 0.20 12.21 25.09
C LYS A 213 0.13 13.72 24.90
N ILE A 214 1.02 14.26 24.05
CA ILE A 214 1.07 15.68 23.67
C ILE A 214 0.68 15.75 22.20
N LYS A 215 -0.53 16.24 21.92
CA LYS A 215 -0.97 16.53 20.56
C LYS A 215 -0.40 17.87 20.13
N LEU A 216 0.31 17.91 18.99
CA LEU A 216 0.94 19.14 18.48
C LEU A 216 -0.03 19.99 17.66
N PHE A 217 -1.12 19.39 17.22
CA PHE A 217 -2.12 20.03 16.38
C PHE A 217 -3.49 19.89 17.05
N GLU A 218 -4.03 21.01 17.50
CA GLU A 218 -5.40 21.15 17.95
C GLU A 218 -6.17 21.82 16.80
N GLY A 219 -6.89 21.05 16.01
CA GLY A 219 -7.73 21.53 14.91
C GLY A 219 -9.20 21.15 15.09
N GLU A 220 -10.06 21.56 14.16
CA GLU A 220 -11.43 21.05 14.09
C GLU A 220 -11.40 19.54 14.17
N SER A 221 -12.27 18.97 15.02
CA SER A 221 -12.13 17.59 15.48
C SER A 221 -11.98 16.64 14.28
N THR A 222 -10.87 15.90 14.25
CA THR A 222 -10.67 14.74 13.37
C THR A 222 -11.92 13.89 13.30
N GLU A 223 -12.60 13.71 14.44
CA GLU A 223 -13.86 12.98 14.56
C GLU A 223 -14.95 13.51 13.62
N LYS A 224 -15.23 14.83 13.65
CA LYS A 224 -16.24 15.42 12.77
C LYS A 224 -15.93 15.23 11.29
N PHE A 225 -14.66 15.37 10.89
CA PHE A 225 -14.26 15.17 9.50
C PHE A 225 -14.40 13.70 9.07
N LEU A 226 -14.09 12.76 9.95
CA LEU A 226 -14.25 11.34 9.69
C LEU A 226 -15.74 10.98 9.60
N ASP A 227 -16.57 11.54 10.49
CA ASP A 227 -18.03 11.38 10.47
C ASP A 227 -18.63 11.91 9.17
N ASP A 228 -18.20 13.10 8.69
CA ASP A 228 -18.66 13.70 7.43
C ASP A 228 -18.31 12.82 6.19
N LEU A 229 -17.27 12.01 6.28
CA LEU A 229 -16.85 11.07 5.23
C LEU A 229 -17.35 9.64 5.43
N ASP A 230 -18.04 9.36 6.54
CA ASP A 230 -18.45 8.01 6.96
C ASP A 230 -17.25 7.06 7.06
N LEU A 231 -16.22 7.48 7.81
CA LEU A 231 -14.97 6.76 8.01
C LEU A 231 -14.65 6.55 9.49
N GLU A 232 -14.04 5.41 9.80
CA GLU A 232 -13.57 5.06 11.13
C GLU A 232 -12.09 5.44 11.32
N LEU A 233 -11.73 5.92 12.51
CA LEU A 233 -10.33 6.04 12.93
C LEU A 233 -9.83 4.67 13.42
N LEU A 234 -9.05 3.98 12.58
CA LEU A 234 -8.51 2.65 12.88
C LEU A 234 -7.41 2.69 13.96
N GLY A 235 -6.73 3.81 14.10
CA GLY A 235 -5.71 3.99 15.11
C GLY A 235 -4.88 5.25 14.95
N GLU A 236 -4.19 5.60 16.02
CA GLU A 236 -3.24 6.71 16.12
C GLU A 236 -1.83 6.16 16.37
N LEU A 237 -0.85 6.60 15.58
CA LEU A 237 0.55 6.27 15.78
C LEU A 237 1.32 7.48 16.30
N PRO A 238 2.15 7.30 17.33
CA PRO A 238 2.96 8.38 17.88
C PRO A 238 4.14 8.73 16.95
N MET A 239 4.68 9.92 17.13
CA MET A 239 6.01 10.27 16.66
C MET A 239 7.03 9.84 17.73
N THR A 240 7.62 8.66 17.58
CA THR A 240 8.62 8.13 18.51
C THR A 240 9.93 7.84 17.79
N LYS A 241 11.02 7.74 18.58
CA LYS A 241 12.33 7.40 18.05
C LYS A 241 12.33 6.00 17.41
N GLU A 242 11.62 5.05 18.00
CA GLU A 242 11.51 3.68 17.52
C GLU A 242 10.90 3.64 16.11
N ILE A 243 9.83 4.40 15.86
CA ILE A 243 9.21 4.49 14.53
C ILE A 243 10.15 5.18 13.53
N ILE A 244 10.93 6.18 13.97
CA ILE A 244 11.93 6.84 13.15
C ILE A 244 13.09 5.87 12.83
N ASP A 245 13.55 5.11 13.81
CA ASP A 245 14.63 4.14 13.64
C ASP A 245 14.25 3.01 12.66
N ILE A 246 12.95 2.63 12.58
CA ILE A 246 12.44 1.70 11.57
C ILE A 246 12.75 2.19 10.15
N THR A 247 12.66 3.49 9.90
CA THR A 247 12.94 4.05 8.56
C THR A 247 14.42 3.91 8.18
N HIS A 248 15.31 3.78 9.15
CA HIS A 248 16.76 3.62 8.95
C HIS A 248 17.21 2.17 8.98
N ASN A 249 16.69 1.38 9.89
CA ASN A 249 17.18 0.03 10.21
C ASN A 249 16.25 -1.10 9.71
N GLY A 250 15.06 -0.76 9.23
CA GLY A 250 14.02 -1.72 8.88
C GLY A 250 13.24 -2.22 10.10
N VAL A 251 12.08 -2.82 9.85
CA VAL A 251 11.22 -3.42 10.89
C VAL A 251 11.75 -4.82 11.17
N THR A 252 12.75 -4.94 12.01
CA THR A 252 13.31 -6.24 12.39
C THR A 252 12.77 -6.79 13.71
N GLU A 253 12.38 -5.93 14.65
CA GLU A 253 11.89 -6.36 15.97
C GLU A 253 10.98 -5.28 16.60
N ILE A 254 9.69 -5.34 16.37
CA ILE A 254 8.69 -4.63 17.21
C ILE A 254 7.58 -5.60 17.64
#